data_cfca2ff476174c89452985302bf918f8
#
_entry.id   cfca2ff476174c89452985302bf918f8
#
_cell.length_a   1.000
_cell.length_b   1.000
_cell.length_c   1.000
_cell.angle_alpha   90.00
_cell.angle_beta   90.00
_cell.angle_gamma   90.00
#
_symmetry.space_group_name_H-M   'P 1'
#
loop_
_entity.id
_entity.type
_entity.pdbx_description
1 polymer ?
#
loop_
_entity_poly.entity_id
_entity_poly.type
_entity_poly.pdbx_seq_one_letter_code
_entity_poly.pdbx_strand_id
1 'polypeptide(L)'
;VHTSKSILLVVIAIVIVAGLLAYLYMNNPTTAPTHGLKIAVTFYSLKPDIDLLTCTGDVVFSITPSGVDPHEYQLTPADVAKLKEADIIISTAHAPFETKIAELVRNGEIKAKLVEIPSIDGIKILRNPATGNPNYHWPIYDPANYLIYIKTLSNVFANLRPECRDTYKTKESILESNITAIIQKAPRLKVNAIGASPVVQYAVNWMGINVSFLLIKEHDLPATPQDIAQAKDLLDKGKASFIVATDDVLASSLGEKLKELSSQTNIPLLLVPSPTSPESTLQKIKTVVDSISQIRA
;
A
#
# COMPACT_ATOMS: atom_id res chain seq x y z
N VAL A 1 -17.19 -30.96 -67.06
CA VAL A 1 -16.83 -31.82 -65.91
C VAL A 1 -15.44 -31.44 -65.31
N HIS A 2 -14.54 -30.75 -66.05
CA HIS A 2 -13.19 -30.35 -65.53
C HIS A 2 -13.20 -29.15 -64.59
N THR A 3 -14.10 -28.18 -64.76
CA THR A 3 -14.16 -26.93 -63.97
C THR A 3 -14.57 -27.13 -62.50
N SER A 4 -15.42 -28.15 -62.22
CA SER A 4 -15.86 -28.44 -60.83
C SER A 4 -14.77 -29.01 -59.97
N LYS A 5 -13.87 -29.86 -60.50
CA LYS A 5 -12.74 -30.42 -59.72
C LYS A 5 -11.67 -29.38 -59.38
N SER A 6 -11.43 -28.42 -60.30
CA SER A 6 -10.45 -27.37 -60.05
C SER A 6 -10.94 -26.38 -58.97
N ILE A 7 -12.22 -26.07 -58.93
CA ILE A 7 -12.82 -25.21 -57.88
C ILE A 7 -12.74 -25.91 -56.50
N LEU A 8 -13.02 -27.20 -56.44
CA LEU A 8 -12.95 -27.99 -55.21
C LEU A 8 -11.51 -28.00 -54.62
N LEU A 9 -10.50 -28.17 -55.49
CA LEU A 9 -9.10 -28.17 -55.06
C LEU A 9 -8.64 -26.80 -54.53
N VAL A 10 -9.10 -25.71 -55.11
CA VAL A 10 -8.81 -24.35 -54.65
C VAL A 10 -9.48 -24.06 -53.29
N VAL A 11 -10.71 -24.50 -53.09
CA VAL A 11 -11.39 -24.35 -51.79
C VAL A 11 -10.66 -25.15 -50.67
N ILE A 12 -10.27 -26.37 -50.97
CA ILE A 12 -9.49 -27.20 -49.98
C ILE A 12 -8.17 -26.53 -49.63
N ALA A 13 -7.45 -25.99 -50.62
CA ALA A 13 -6.17 -25.29 -50.38
C ALA A 13 -6.37 -24.05 -49.49
N ILE A 14 -7.43 -23.24 -49.73
CA ILE A 14 -7.76 -22.08 -48.90
C ILE A 14 -8.07 -22.50 -47.45
N VAL A 15 -8.83 -23.57 -47.23
CA VAL A 15 -9.17 -24.05 -45.89
C VAL A 15 -7.90 -24.53 -45.14
N ILE A 16 -6.99 -25.26 -45.85
CA ILE A 16 -5.73 -25.71 -45.25
C ILE A 16 -4.84 -24.52 -44.90
N VAL A 17 -4.72 -23.52 -45.76
CA VAL A 17 -3.92 -22.31 -45.49
C VAL A 17 -4.53 -21.51 -44.34
N ALA A 18 -5.83 -21.32 -44.28
CA ALA A 18 -6.52 -20.64 -43.19
C ALA A 18 -6.35 -21.40 -41.87
N GLY A 19 -6.45 -22.74 -41.86
CA GLY A 19 -6.20 -23.59 -40.71
C GLY A 19 -4.75 -23.51 -40.23
N LEU A 20 -3.79 -23.48 -41.15
CA LEU A 20 -2.36 -23.32 -40.83
C LEU A 20 -2.05 -21.93 -40.24
N LEU A 21 -2.63 -20.88 -40.79
CA LEU A 21 -2.49 -19.51 -40.26
C LEU A 21 -3.13 -19.37 -38.89
N ALA A 22 -4.30 -19.94 -38.66
CA ALA A 22 -4.95 -19.99 -37.35
C ALA A 22 -4.10 -20.78 -36.34
N TYR A 23 -3.57 -21.93 -36.73
CA TYR A 23 -2.67 -22.73 -35.91
C TYR A 23 -1.38 -21.98 -35.54
N LEU A 24 -0.74 -21.31 -36.52
CA LEU A 24 0.44 -20.50 -36.29
C LEU A 24 0.14 -19.26 -35.41
N TYR A 25 -1.03 -18.65 -35.56
CA TYR A 25 -1.49 -17.54 -34.73
C TYR A 25 -1.75 -17.97 -33.28
N MET A 26 -2.39 -19.13 -33.07
CA MET A 26 -2.67 -19.69 -31.75
C MET A 26 -1.42 -20.24 -31.04
N ASN A 27 -0.43 -20.70 -31.79
CA ASN A 27 0.85 -21.21 -31.26
C ASN A 27 2.02 -20.22 -31.40
N ASN A 28 1.77 -18.98 -31.85
CA ASN A 28 2.77 -17.93 -31.72
C ASN A 28 2.88 -17.63 -30.22
N PRO A 29 3.97 -17.99 -29.50
CA PRO A 29 4.16 -17.46 -28.17
C PRO A 29 4.19 -15.95 -28.34
N THR A 30 3.19 -15.25 -27.82
CA THR A 30 3.36 -13.83 -27.52
C THR A 30 4.66 -13.77 -26.76
N THR A 31 5.72 -13.24 -27.39
CA THR A 31 7.02 -13.07 -26.73
C THR A 31 6.75 -12.16 -25.55
N ALA A 32 6.53 -12.81 -24.39
CA ALA A 32 6.52 -12.10 -23.12
C ALA A 32 7.81 -11.28 -23.05
N PRO A 33 7.79 -10.07 -22.50
CA PRO A 33 8.96 -9.25 -22.42
C PRO A 33 10.08 -10.08 -21.79
N THR A 34 11.20 -10.21 -22.51
CA THR A 34 12.37 -10.99 -22.08
C THR A 34 13.09 -10.38 -20.87
N HIS A 35 12.61 -9.23 -20.39
CA HIS A 35 13.12 -8.51 -19.23
C HIS A 35 12.10 -8.55 -18.09
N GLY A 36 12.60 -8.54 -16.84
CA GLY A 36 11.77 -8.44 -15.65
C GLY A 36 10.99 -7.12 -15.61
N LEU A 37 9.93 -7.08 -14.80
CA LEU A 37 9.14 -5.87 -14.61
C LEU A 37 9.97 -4.76 -13.98
N LYS A 38 9.86 -3.55 -14.52
CA LYS A 38 10.33 -2.31 -13.89
C LYS A 38 9.19 -1.71 -13.07
N ILE A 39 9.29 -1.81 -11.76
CA ILE A 39 8.24 -1.44 -10.83
C ILE A 39 8.67 -0.17 -10.09
N ALA A 40 7.97 0.93 -10.36
CA ALA A 40 8.15 2.18 -9.63
C ALA A 40 7.23 2.20 -8.41
N VAL A 41 7.74 2.60 -7.26
CA VAL A 41 6.95 2.95 -6.08
C VAL A 41 7.11 4.44 -5.81
N THR A 42 6.05 5.12 -5.43
CA THR A 42 6.11 6.56 -5.15
C THR A 42 6.86 6.84 -3.86
N PHE A 43 6.67 6.00 -2.84
CA PHE A 43 7.33 6.09 -1.53
C PHE A 43 8.32 4.95 -1.34
N TYR A 44 9.50 5.27 -0.80
CA TYR A 44 10.53 4.25 -0.52
C TYR A 44 10.00 3.12 0.38
N SER A 45 9.15 3.45 1.33
CA SER A 45 8.58 2.50 2.28
C SER A 45 7.60 1.47 1.69
N LEU A 46 7.14 1.67 0.44
CA LEU A 46 6.38 0.65 -0.30
C LEU A 46 7.29 -0.44 -0.90
N LYS A 47 8.57 -0.10 -1.15
CA LYS A 47 9.50 -1.01 -1.82
C LYS A 47 9.65 -2.36 -1.12
N PRO A 48 9.82 -2.47 0.22
CA PRO A 48 9.96 -3.75 0.89
C PRO A 48 8.77 -4.70 0.69
N ASP A 49 7.54 -4.18 0.62
CA ASP A 49 6.35 -5.02 0.35
C ASP A 49 6.38 -5.56 -1.07
N ILE A 50 6.83 -4.75 -2.04
CA ILE A 50 6.91 -5.16 -3.44
C ILE A 50 8.03 -6.17 -3.65
N ASP A 51 9.20 -5.98 -3.01
CA ASP A 51 10.32 -6.91 -3.08
C ASP A 51 9.91 -8.33 -2.62
N LEU A 52 8.97 -8.44 -1.68
CA LEU A 52 8.41 -9.73 -1.24
C LEU A 52 7.61 -10.44 -2.34
N LEU A 53 7.10 -9.71 -3.35
CA LEU A 53 6.30 -10.26 -4.45
C LEU A 53 7.10 -10.48 -5.74
N THR A 54 8.28 -9.89 -5.90
CA THR A 54 9.02 -9.90 -7.18
C THR A 54 9.40 -11.29 -7.66
N CYS A 55 9.46 -11.47 -8.98
CA CYS A 55 10.06 -12.61 -9.66
C CYS A 55 11.52 -12.28 -10.06
N THR A 56 12.31 -13.30 -10.36
CA THR A 56 13.70 -13.12 -10.82
C THR A 56 13.75 -12.20 -12.04
N GLY A 57 14.57 -11.15 -11.97
CA GLY A 57 14.74 -10.14 -13.01
C GLY A 57 13.83 -8.91 -12.84
N ASP A 58 12.82 -8.92 -11.97
CA ASP A 58 12.06 -7.72 -11.64
C ASP A 58 12.94 -6.71 -10.89
N VAL A 59 12.75 -5.44 -11.17
CA VAL A 59 13.49 -4.34 -10.55
C VAL A 59 12.50 -3.37 -9.90
N VAL A 60 12.65 -3.15 -8.60
CA VAL A 60 11.83 -2.18 -7.85
C VAL A 60 12.66 -0.95 -7.51
N PHE A 61 12.16 0.23 -7.87
CA PHE A 61 12.80 1.50 -7.53
C PHE A 61 11.80 2.49 -6.97
N SER A 62 12.27 3.36 -6.09
CA SER A 62 11.46 4.42 -5.49
C SER A 62 11.68 5.75 -6.20
N ILE A 63 10.62 6.58 -6.25
CA ILE A 63 10.70 7.97 -6.70
C ILE A 63 11.20 8.84 -5.55
N THR A 64 10.57 8.77 -4.37
CA THR A 64 11.10 9.49 -3.22
C THR A 64 12.28 8.75 -2.59
N PRO A 65 13.37 9.44 -2.24
CA PRO A 65 14.44 8.86 -1.43
C PRO A 65 13.95 8.44 -0.04
N SER A 66 14.68 7.53 0.61
CA SER A 66 14.44 7.20 2.01
C SER A 66 14.67 8.42 2.91
N GLY A 67 13.78 8.63 3.89
CA GLY A 67 13.91 9.70 4.88
C GLY A 67 13.48 11.10 4.40
N VAL A 68 13.00 11.23 3.18
CA VAL A 68 12.41 12.47 2.67
C VAL A 68 10.92 12.48 2.99
N ASP A 69 10.40 13.62 3.48
CA ASP A 69 8.96 13.80 3.67
C ASP A 69 8.27 13.84 2.30
N PRO A 70 7.37 12.89 2.02
CA PRO A 70 6.71 12.84 0.73
C PRO A 70 5.78 14.03 0.44
N HIS A 71 5.27 14.71 1.45
CA HIS A 71 4.39 15.88 1.27
C HIS A 71 5.17 17.09 0.78
N GLU A 72 6.47 17.16 1.09
CA GLU A 72 7.37 18.24 0.64
C GLU A 72 8.10 17.87 -0.66
N TYR A 73 8.00 16.61 -1.12
CA TYR A 73 8.71 16.15 -2.30
C TYR A 73 8.14 16.77 -3.58
N GLN A 74 9.05 17.27 -4.45
CA GLN A 74 8.70 17.80 -5.75
C GLN A 74 9.23 16.89 -6.86
N LEU A 75 8.34 16.49 -7.78
CA LEU A 75 8.67 15.64 -8.91
C LEU A 75 9.64 16.35 -9.87
N THR A 76 10.81 15.77 -10.08
CA THR A 76 11.83 16.31 -10.97
C THR A 76 11.69 15.77 -12.41
N PRO A 77 12.27 16.45 -13.44
CA PRO A 77 12.31 15.88 -14.79
C PRO A 77 13.02 14.53 -14.87
N ALA A 78 14.02 14.28 -14.01
CA ALA A 78 14.71 12.99 -13.92
C ALA A 78 13.79 11.88 -13.40
N ASP A 79 12.91 12.19 -12.44
CA ASP A 79 11.91 11.24 -11.94
C ASP A 79 10.89 10.90 -13.01
N VAL A 80 10.43 11.90 -13.77
CA VAL A 80 9.53 11.68 -14.91
C VAL A 80 10.19 10.78 -15.97
N ALA A 81 11.48 10.97 -16.24
CA ALA A 81 12.23 10.11 -17.16
C ALA A 81 12.26 8.64 -16.65
N LYS A 82 12.53 8.42 -15.35
CA LYS A 82 12.50 7.09 -14.73
C LYS A 82 11.11 6.47 -14.78
N LEU A 83 10.05 7.26 -14.48
CA LEU A 83 8.67 6.79 -14.54
C LEU A 83 8.22 6.37 -15.95
N LYS A 84 8.76 7.00 -17.01
CA LYS A 84 8.51 6.60 -18.40
C LYS A 84 9.09 5.24 -18.76
N GLU A 85 10.07 4.76 -17.99
CA GLU A 85 10.66 3.44 -18.17
C GLU A 85 9.96 2.34 -17.36
N ALA A 86 9.06 2.71 -16.46
CA ALA A 86 8.34 1.74 -15.62
C ALA A 86 7.25 1.01 -16.40
N ASP A 87 7.04 -0.27 -16.09
CA ASP A 87 5.88 -1.05 -16.54
C ASP A 87 4.65 -0.79 -15.64
N ILE A 88 4.92 -0.52 -14.37
CA ILE A 88 3.90 -0.25 -13.35
C ILE A 88 4.38 0.80 -12.35
N ILE A 89 3.45 1.63 -11.90
CA ILE A 89 3.64 2.61 -10.83
C ILE A 89 2.66 2.28 -9.71
N ILE A 90 3.16 2.17 -8.48
CA ILE A 90 2.36 1.94 -7.28
C ILE A 90 2.42 3.21 -6.43
N SER A 91 1.25 3.78 -6.16
CA SER A 91 1.06 5.10 -5.55
C SER A 91 0.17 5.03 -4.33
N THR A 92 0.49 5.82 -3.29
CA THR A 92 -0.40 6.04 -2.15
C THR A 92 -1.55 6.97 -2.50
N ALA A 93 -1.44 7.71 -3.62
CA ALA A 93 -2.40 8.70 -4.13
C ALA A 93 -2.78 9.77 -3.09
N HIS A 94 -1.82 10.14 -2.24
CA HIS A 94 -2.04 11.05 -1.11
C HIS A 94 -1.18 12.32 -1.18
N ALA A 95 0.07 12.21 -1.61
CA ALA A 95 0.98 13.35 -1.68
C ALA A 95 0.79 14.19 -2.97
N PRO A 96 1.07 15.51 -2.96
CA PRO A 96 0.87 16.38 -4.13
C PRO A 96 1.60 15.92 -5.39
N PHE A 97 2.84 15.41 -5.26
CA PHE A 97 3.61 14.93 -6.42
C PHE A 97 2.99 13.67 -7.07
N GLU A 98 2.26 12.84 -6.30
CA GLU A 98 1.56 11.66 -6.83
C GLU A 98 0.36 12.07 -7.71
N THR A 99 -0.33 13.17 -7.36
CA THR A 99 -1.37 13.75 -8.23
C THR A 99 -0.78 14.12 -9.59
N LYS A 100 0.44 14.68 -9.61
CA LYS A 100 1.13 15.00 -10.86
C LYS A 100 1.50 13.76 -11.66
N ILE A 101 1.94 12.68 -11.01
CA ILE A 101 2.20 11.39 -11.67
C ILE A 101 0.90 10.86 -12.31
N ALA A 102 -0.22 10.89 -11.58
CA ALA A 102 -1.51 10.44 -12.09
C ALA A 102 -1.97 11.27 -13.31
N GLU A 103 -1.73 12.58 -13.32
CA GLU A 103 -1.98 13.42 -14.50
C GLU A 103 -1.14 13.01 -15.71
N LEU A 104 0.18 12.79 -15.53
CA LEU A 104 1.09 12.38 -16.61
C LEU A 104 0.69 11.02 -17.21
N VAL A 105 0.24 10.08 -16.37
CA VAL A 105 -0.30 8.79 -16.84
C VAL A 105 -1.62 8.99 -17.61
N ARG A 106 -2.54 9.78 -17.08
CA ARG A 106 -3.85 10.05 -17.70
C ARG A 106 -3.73 10.74 -19.05
N ASN A 107 -2.75 11.64 -19.18
CA ASN A 107 -2.47 12.35 -20.43
C ASN A 107 -1.66 11.50 -21.44
N GLY A 108 -1.25 10.27 -21.05
CA GLY A 108 -0.49 9.37 -21.92
C GLY A 108 1.00 9.71 -22.06
N GLU A 109 1.51 10.66 -21.28
CA GLU A 109 2.94 10.98 -21.23
C GLU A 109 3.77 9.88 -20.56
N ILE A 110 3.18 9.18 -19.59
CA ILE A 110 3.70 7.97 -18.95
C ILE A 110 2.75 6.83 -19.30
N LYS A 111 3.29 5.73 -19.85
CA LYS A 111 2.51 4.58 -20.31
C LYS A 111 2.40 3.46 -19.29
N ALA A 112 3.09 3.60 -18.16
CA ALA A 112 3.05 2.63 -17.08
C ALA A 112 1.63 2.41 -16.55
N LYS A 113 1.32 1.19 -16.11
CA LYS A 113 0.07 0.92 -15.39
C LYS A 113 0.13 1.57 -14.02
N LEU A 114 -0.75 2.52 -13.74
CA LEU A 114 -0.86 3.13 -12.41
C LEU A 114 -1.78 2.29 -11.51
N VAL A 115 -1.31 1.98 -10.30
CA VAL A 115 -2.08 1.40 -9.20
C VAL A 115 -2.07 2.36 -8.03
N GLU A 116 -3.20 2.99 -7.79
CA GLU A 116 -3.43 3.89 -6.65
C GLU A 116 -4.05 3.08 -5.52
N ILE A 117 -3.35 2.92 -4.40
CA ILE A 117 -3.77 2.08 -3.27
C ILE A 117 -5.20 2.37 -2.81
N PRO A 118 -5.63 3.62 -2.60
CA PRO A 118 -7.00 3.91 -2.15
C PRO A 118 -8.08 3.56 -3.18
N SER A 119 -7.71 3.42 -4.45
CA SER A 119 -8.62 3.11 -5.57
C SER A 119 -8.72 1.61 -5.86
N ILE A 120 -7.98 0.77 -5.14
CA ILE A 120 -8.08 -0.69 -5.28
C ILE A 120 -9.45 -1.14 -4.73
N ASP A 121 -10.18 -1.90 -5.55
CA ASP A 121 -11.49 -2.42 -5.15
C ASP A 121 -11.41 -3.27 -3.88
N GLY A 122 -12.29 -2.97 -2.92
CA GLY A 122 -12.33 -3.61 -1.62
C GLY A 122 -11.45 -2.97 -0.54
N ILE A 123 -10.55 -2.04 -0.87
CA ILE A 123 -9.81 -1.26 0.15
C ILE A 123 -10.79 -0.41 0.95
N LYS A 124 -10.78 -0.60 2.26
CA LYS A 124 -11.62 0.16 3.18
C LYS A 124 -10.91 1.45 3.60
N ILE A 125 -11.49 2.59 3.23
CA ILE A 125 -11.02 3.90 3.67
C ILE A 125 -11.77 4.33 4.93
N LEU A 126 -11.03 4.55 6.01
CA LEU A 126 -11.56 5.07 7.27
C LEU A 126 -11.83 6.57 7.14
N ARG A 127 -12.65 7.10 8.06
CA ARG A 127 -12.84 8.54 8.20
C ARG A 127 -11.93 9.09 9.29
N ASN A 128 -11.28 10.22 9.01
CA ASN A 128 -10.54 10.97 10.00
C ASN A 128 -11.50 11.46 11.10
N PRO A 129 -11.31 11.10 12.39
CA PRO A 129 -12.25 11.44 13.45
C PRO A 129 -12.28 12.94 13.77
N ALA A 130 -11.27 13.72 13.36
CA ALA A 130 -11.21 15.14 13.59
C ALA A 130 -11.91 15.97 12.51
N THR A 131 -11.86 15.52 11.24
CA THR A 131 -12.36 16.28 10.09
C THR A 131 -13.58 15.64 9.42
N GLY A 132 -13.82 14.34 9.64
CA GLY A 132 -14.85 13.58 8.97
C GLY A 132 -14.49 13.20 7.51
N ASN A 133 -13.38 13.69 6.98
CA ASN A 133 -12.90 13.40 5.63
C ASN A 133 -12.36 11.96 5.51
N PRO A 134 -12.26 11.39 4.30
CA PRO A 134 -11.54 10.15 4.07
C PRO A 134 -10.10 10.25 4.56
N ASN A 135 -9.64 9.24 5.31
CA ASN A 135 -8.26 9.14 5.77
C ASN A 135 -7.44 8.32 4.80
N TYR A 136 -6.60 8.96 4.00
CA TYR A 136 -5.72 8.28 3.03
C TYR A 136 -4.32 7.95 3.60
N HIS A 137 -4.07 8.22 4.89
CA HIS A 137 -2.78 7.96 5.51
C HIS A 137 -2.58 6.46 5.76
N TRP A 138 -1.90 5.81 4.84
CA TRP A 138 -1.45 4.43 4.91
C TRP A 138 -2.55 3.37 5.15
N PRO A 139 -3.58 3.28 4.27
CA PRO A 139 -4.69 2.34 4.45
C PRO A 139 -4.26 0.88 4.60
N ILE A 140 -3.10 0.50 4.03
CA ILE A 140 -2.55 -0.86 4.06
C ILE A 140 -1.99 -1.27 5.43
N TYR A 141 -2.02 -0.39 6.44
CA TYR A 141 -1.77 -0.80 7.82
C TYR A 141 -2.88 -1.66 8.41
N ASP A 142 -4.10 -1.58 7.86
CA ASP A 142 -5.15 -2.56 8.13
C ASP A 142 -4.80 -3.88 7.42
N PRO A 143 -4.69 -5.02 8.15
CA PRO A 143 -4.29 -6.30 7.56
C PRO A 143 -5.25 -6.79 6.45
N ALA A 144 -6.54 -6.47 6.53
CA ALA A 144 -7.50 -6.83 5.48
C ALA A 144 -7.25 -6.02 4.21
N ASN A 145 -6.96 -4.72 4.34
CA ASN A 145 -6.54 -3.89 3.22
C ASN A 145 -5.20 -4.37 2.64
N TYR A 146 -4.25 -4.76 3.51
CA TYR A 146 -2.95 -5.29 3.07
C TYR A 146 -3.11 -6.56 2.23
N LEU A 147 -3.98 -7.48 2.63
CA LEU A 147 -4.27 -8.70 1.84
C LEU A 147 -4.84 -8.37 0.46
N ILE A 148 -5.78 -7.42 0.39
CA ILE A 148 -6.36 -6.96 -0.88
C ILE A 148 -5.29 -6.32 -1.76
N TYR A 149 -4.43 -5.48 -1.19
CA TYR A 149 -3.30 -4.84 -1.87
C TYR A 149 -2.35 -5.87 -2.48
N ILE A 150 -1.83 -6.82 -1.68
CA ILE A 150 -0.90 -7.86 -2.13
C ILE A 150 -1.52 -8.73 -3.23
N LYS A 151 -2.78 -9.15 -3.07
CA LYS A 151 -3.51 -9.94 -4.06
C LYS A 151 -3.70 -9.18 -5.38
N THR A 152 -4.02 -7.90 -5.30
CA THR A 152 -4.18 -7.05 -6.48
C THR A 152 -2.86 -6.91 -7.22
N LEU A 153 -1.76 -6.65 -6.53
CA LEU A 153 -0.44 -6.53 -7.15
C LEU A 153 0.03 -7.84 -7.77
N SER A 154 -0.14 -8.96 -7.08
CA SER A 154 0.19 -10.28 -7.62
C SER A 154 -0.57 -10.56 -8.93
N ASN A 155 -1.87 -10.23 -9.01
CA ASN A 155 -2.65 -10.34 -10.22
C ASN A 155 -2.14 -9.42 -11.34
N VAL A 156 -1.84 -8.17 -11.01
CA VAL A 156 -1.31 -7.20 -11.98
C VAL A 156 0.04 -7.68 -12.53
N PHE A 157 0.96 -8.10 -11.67
CA PHE A 157 2.27 -8.62 -12.08
C PHE A 157 2.14 -9.86 -12.95
N ALA A 158 1.28 -10.81 -12.56
CA ALA A 158 1.01 -12.03 -13.33
C ALA A 158 0.37 -11.76 -14.70
N ASN A 159 -0.34 -10.65 -14.87
CA ASN A 159 -0.90 -10.24 -16.16
C ASN A 159 0.12 -9.51 -17.03
N LEU A 160 1.02 -8.73 -16.43
CA LEU A 160 2.10 -8.02 -17.13
C LEU A 160 3.25 -8.98 -17.51
N ARG A 161 3.48 -10.01 -16.70
CA ARG A 161 4.54 -11.01 -16.87
C ARG A 161 4.02 -12.42 -16.61
N PRO A 162 3.30 -13.03 -17.59
CA PRO A 162 2.63 -14.33 -17.42
C PRO A 162 3.55 -15.50 -17.11
N GLU A 163 4.81 -15.48 -17.56
CA GLU A 163 5.80 -16.52 -17.28
C GLU A 163 6.20 -16.61 -15.81
N CYS A 164 6.03 -15.53 -15.05
CA CYS A 164 6.27 -15.48 -13.61
C CYS A 164 5.01 -15.67 -12.76
N ARG A 165 3.87 -15.95 -13.36
CA ARG A 165 2.57 -16.09 -12.68
C ARG A 165 2.63 -16.96 -11.43
N ASP A 166 3.18 -18.18 -11.56
CA ASP A 166 3.24 -19.13 -10.46
C ASP A 166 4.13 -18.63 -9.31
N THR A 167 5.21 -17.91 -9.62
CA THR A 167 6.07 -17.30 -8.62
C THR A 167 5.31 -16.21 -7.84
N TYR A 168 4.62 -15.30 -8.53
CA TYR A 168 3.83 -14.25 -7.89
C TYR A 168 2.72 -14.83 -7.01
N LYS A 169 2.03 -15.86 -7.49
CA LYS A 169 0.95 -16.54 -6.74
C LYS A 169 1.46 -17.30 -5.53
N THR A 170 2.60 -17.96 -5.64
CA THR A 170 3.24 -18.63 -4.50
C THR A 170 3.63 -17.61 -3.42
N LYS A 171 4.23 -16.49 -3.81
CA LYS A 171 4.63 -15.43 -2.88
C LYS A 171 3.41 -14.74 -2.24
N GLU A 172 2.36 -14.47 -3.01
CA GLU A 172 1.06 -14.01 -2.50
C GLU A 172 0.54 -14.92 -1.40
N SER A 173 0.50 -16.25 -1.65
CA SER A 173 0.00 -17.24 -0.70
C SER A 173 0.82 -17.30 0.59
N ILE A 174 2.15 -17.17 0.49
CA ILE A 174 3.03 -17.08 1.68
C ILE A 174 2.71 -15.84 2.50
N LEU A 175 2.55 -14.67 1.87
CA LEU A 175 2.20 -13.43 2.55
C LEU A 175 0.82 -13.49 3.19
N GLU A 176 -0.17 -14.07 2.49
CA GLU A 176 -1.52 -14.31 3.02
C GLU A 176 -1.48 -15.20 4.27
N SER A 177 -0.69 -16.28 4.24
CA SER A 177 -0.50 -17.16 5.40
C SER A 177 0.11 -16.41 6.59
N ASN A 178 1.15 -15.62 6.35
CA ASN A 178 1.84 -14.86 7.38
C ASN A 178 0.93 -13.82 8.03
N ILE A 179 0.21 -13.02 7.23
CA ILE A 179 -0.69 -11.99 7.78
C ILE A 179 -1.88 -12.62 8.51
N THR A 180 -2.40 -13.74 8.02
CA THR A 180 -3.48 -14.48 8.68
C THR A 180 -3.04 -14.98 10.06
N ALA A 181 -1.82 -15.50 10.18
CA ALA A 181 -1.25 -15.92 11.46
C ALA A 181 -1.11 -14.73 12.45
N ILE A 182 -0.75 -13.53 11.95
CA ILE A 182 -0.69 -12.31 12.78
C ILE A 182 -2.10 -11.91 13.26
N ILE A 183 -3.08 -11.90 12.35
CA ILE A 183 -4.49 -11.59 12.67
C ILE A 183 -5.05 -12.52 13.74
N GLN A 184 -4.74 -13.82 13.67
CA GLN A 184 -5.20 -14.81 14.64
C GLN A 184 -4.61 -14.61 16.04
N LYS A 185 -3.39 -14.11 16.13
CA LYS A 185 -2.70 -13.82 17.41
C LYS A 185 -3.07 -12.45 17.99
N ALA A 186 -3.60 -11.56 17.18
CA ALA A 186 -3.88 -10.20 17.58
C ALA A 186 -4.97 -10.12 18.66
N PRO A 187 -4.80 -9.29 19.70
CA PRO A 187 -5.83 -9.07 20.71
C PRO A 187 -7.06 -8.40 20.08
N ARG A 188 -8.24 -8.75 20.59
CA ARG A 188 -9.52 -8.10 20.23
C ARG A 188 -9.96 -7.24 21.40
N LEU A 189 -10.03 -5.94 21.16
CA LEU A 189 -10.33 -4.94 22.17
C LEU A 189 -11.64 -4.20 21.83
N LYS A 190 -12.15 -3.43 22.79
CA LYS A 190 -13.27 -2.49 22.59
C LYS A 190 -12.97 -1.25 23.43
N VAL A 191 -12.01 -0.47 22.99
CA VAL A 191 -11.51 0.71 23.72
C VAL A 191 -11.31 1.87 22.76
N ASN A 192 -11.37 3.08 23.30
CA ASN A 192 -10.96 4.28 22.56
C ASN A 192 -9.49 4.60 22.82
N ALA A 193 -8.89 5.34 21.89
CA ALA A 193 -7.54 5.86 21.99
C ALA A 193 -7.47 7.31 21.55
N ILE A 194 -6.45 8.01 22.06
CA ILE A 194 -5.97 9.29 21.53
C ILE A 194 -4.87 8.96 20.52
N GLY A 195 -5.00 9.43 19.29
CA GLY A 195 -3.98 9.29 18.26
C GLY A 195 -3.12 10.55 18.13
N ALA A 196 -1.82 10.38 17.93
CA ALA A 196 -0.93 11.51 17.62
C ALA A 196 -1.27 12.14 16.26
N SER A 197 -1.58 11.30 15.26
CA SER A 197 -1.89 11.72 13.89
C SER A 197 -2.82 10.70 13.19
N PRO A 198 -3.41 11.02 12.02
CA PRO A 198 -4.35 10.13 11.32
C PRO A 198 -3.77 8.77 10.92
N VAL A 199 -2.47 8.68 10.71
CA VAL A 199 -1.79 7.45 10.26
C VAL A 199 -1.94 6.28 11.23
N VAL A 200 -2.01 6.54 12.54
CA VAL A 200 -2.10 5.48 13.56
C VAL A 200 -3.46 4.77 13.55
N GLN A 201 -4.46 5.37 12.92
CA GLN A 201 -5.83 4.85 12.91
C GLN A 201 -5.90 3.44 12.28
N TYR A 202 -5.28 3.25 11.12
CA TYR A 202 -5.26 1.95 10.45
C TYR A 202 -4.42 0.91 11.19
N ALA A 203 -3.37 1.33 11.89
CA ALA A 203 -2.50 0.42 12.61
C ALA A 203 -3.22 -0.32 13.74
N VAL A 204 -4.24 0.30 14.36
CA VAL A 204 -4.85 -0.24 15.60
C VAL A 204 -6.36 -0.50 15.50
N ASN A 205 -7.09 0.16 14.59
CA ASN A 205 -8.56 0.11 14.55
C ASN A 205 -9.11 -1.31 14.31
N TRP A 206 -8.45 -2.11 13.49
CA TRP A 206 -8.84 -3.49 13.19
C TRP A 206 -8.77 -4.44 14.41
N MET A 207 -8.03 -4.06 15.45
CA MET A 207 -7.99 -4.76 16.75
C MET A 207 -9.04 -4.26 17.74
N GLY A 208 -9.91 -3.31 17.33
CA GLY A 208 -10.95 -2.73 18.16
C GLY A 208 -10.47 -1.60 19.08
N ILE A 209 -9.29 -1.00 18.77
CA ILE A 209 -8.81 0.23 19.40
C ILE A 209 -9.27 1.39 18.51
N ASN A 210 -10.38 2.03 18.88
CA ASN A 210 -10.97 3.11 18.12
C ASN A 210 -10.25 4.44 18.43
N VAL A 211 -9.51 4.99 17.46
CA VAL A 211 -8.92 6.32 17.59
C VAL A 211 -10.04 7.36 17.48
N SER A 212 -10.47 7.89 18.64
CA SER A 212 -11.61 8.79 18.75
C SER A 212 -11.24 10.27 18.80
N PHE A 213 -9.97 10.58 19.01
CA PHE A 213 -9.42 11.93 19.05
C PHE A 213 -8.02 11.95 18.45
N LEU A 214 -7.70 13.02 17.71
CA LEU A 214 -6.39 13.24 17.10
C LEU A 214 -5.77 14.56 17.59
N LEU A 215 -4.49 14.52 17.95
CA LEU A 215 -3.72 15.72 18.30
C LEU A 215 -3.34 16.51 17.04
N ILE A 216 -2.72 15.86 16.06
CA ILE A 216 -2.51 16.37 14.70
C ILE A 216 -3.70 15.91 13.87
N LYS A 217 -4.48 16.85 13.38
CA LYS A 217 -5.73 16.56 12.63
C LYS A 217 -5.47 16.26 11.17
N GLU A 218 -4.52 16.98 10.58
CA GLU A 218 -4.02 16.82 9.22
C GLU A 218 -2.54 17.25 9.18
N HIS A 219 -1.82 16.91 8.10
CA HIS A 219 -0.38 17.16 7.98
C HIS A 219 -0.01 18.62 8.29
N ASP A 220 -0.79 19.59 7.79
CA ASP A 220 -0.52 21.03 7.93
C ASP A 220 -1.09 21.66 9.22
N LEU A 221 -1.70 20.87 10.10
CA LEU A 221 -2.36 21.33 11.31
C LEU A 221 -1.69 20.76 12.57
N PRO A 222 -0.63 21.39 13.08
CA PRO A 222 0.08 20.92 14.27
C PRO A 222 -0.84 20.90 15.50
N ALA A 223 -0.53 20.04 16.45
CA ALA A 223 -1.22 19.97 17.72
C ALA A 223 -1.13 21.30 18.49
N THR A 224 -2.27 21.82 18.92
CA THR A 224 -2.34 23.05 19.72
C THR A 224 -2.29 22.73 21.23
N PRO A 225 -1.96 23.70 22.11
CA PRO A 225 -2.07 23.53 23.54
C PRO A 225 -3.49 23.13 24.00
N GLN A 226 -4.52 23.59 23.29
CA GLN A 226 -5.91 23.19 23.55
C GLN A 226 -6.17 21.72 23.21
N ASP A 227 -5.59 21.19 22.13
CA ASP A 227 -5.70 19.78 21.77
C ASP A 227 -5.04 18.89 22.84
N ILE A 228 -3.90 19.30 23.37
CA ILE A 228 -3.21 18.60 24.47
C ILE A 228 -4.07 18.61 25.74
N ALA A 229 -4.64 19.77 26.11
CA ALA A 229 -5.50 19.89 27.28
C ALA A 229 -6.77 19.02 27.14
N GLN A 230 -7.38 18.99 25.97
CA GLN A 230 -8.55 18.16 25.66
C GLN A 230 -8.19 16.65 25.69
N ALA A 231 -7.05 16.27 25.14
CA ALA A 231 -6.57 14.90 25.22
C ALA A 231 -6.40 14.45 26.68
N LYS A 232 -5.78 15.31 27.52
CA LYS A 232 -5.62 15.03 28.95
C LYS A 232 -6.98 14.84 29.66
N ASP A 233 -7.94 15.71 29.39
CA ASP A 233 -9.29 15.62 29.98
C ASP A 233 -9.98 14.31 29.59
N LEU A 234 -9.85 13.87 28.33
CA LEU A 234 -10.40 12.58 27.88
C LEU A 234 -9.73 11.38 28.57
N LEU A 235 -8.42 11.43 28.79
CA LEU A 235 -7.66 10.39 29.49
C LEU A 235 -8.03 10.37 30.99
N ASP A 236 -8.06 11.49 31.67
CA ASP A 236 -8.41 11.62 33.10
C ASP A 236 -9.85 11.13 33.37
N LYS A 237 -10.77 11.30 32.42
CA LYS A 237 -12.15 10.80 32.48
C LYS A 237 -12.31 9.34 32.08
N GLY A 238 -11.23 8.63 31.78
CA GLY A 238 -11.28 7.24 31.33
C GLY A 238 -12.00 7.03 29.98
N LYS A 239 -12.07 8.08 29.13
CA LYS A 239 -12.69 8.01 27.81
C LYS A 239 -11.78 7.39 26.74
N ALA A 240 -10.48 7.26 27.01
CA ALA A 240 -9.49 6.59 26.19
C ALA A 240 -8.55 5.76 27.08
N SER A 241 -8.14 4.59 26.59
CA SER A 241 -7.29 3.62 27.31
C SER A 241 -5.89 3.51 26.74
N PHE A 242 -5.62 4.19 25.63
CA PHE A 242 -4.33 4.25 24.97
C PHE A 242 -4.06 5.64 24.42
N ILE A 243 -2.79 6.01 24.40
CA ILE A 243 -2.23 7.05 23.53
C ILE A 243 -1.48 6.30 22.44
N VAL A 244 -1.72 6.59 21.16
CA VAL A 244 -1.10 5.90 20.03
C VAL A 244 -0.33 6.90 19.17
N ALA A 245 0.94 6.64 18.94
CA ALA A 245 1.81 7.48 18.13
C ALA A 245 2.74 6.64 17.25
N THR A 246 3.22 7.21 16.18
CA THR A 246 4.33 6.61 15.42
C THR A 246 5.65 6.85 16.17
N ASP A 247 6.60 5.92 16.02
CA ASP A 247 7.88 5.94 16.75
C ASP A 247 8.76 7.16 16.38
N ASP A 248 8.69 7.64 15.15
CA ASP A 248 9.40 8.83 14.69
C ASP A 248 8.95 10.14 15.40
N VAL A 249 7.70 10.21 15.87
CA VAL A 249 7.18 11.35 16.61
C VAL A 249 7.92 11.57 17.95
N LEU A 250 8.50 10.51 18.52
CA LEU A 250 9.15 10.58 19.85
C LEU A 250 10.32 11.55 19.92
N ALA A 251 10.97 11.84 18.81
CA ALA A 251 12.07 12.81 18.72
C ALA A 251 11.59 14.27 18.61
N SER A 252 10.29 14.50 18.48
CA SER A 252 9.69 15.82 18.33
C SER A 252 9.19 16.40 19.67
N SER A 253 8.87 17.68 19.67
CA SER A 253 8.22 18.35 20.80
C SER A 253 6.86 17.73 21.16
N LEU A 254 6.13 17.20 20.18
CA LEU A 254 4.90 16.44 20.43
C LEU A 254 5.21 15.12 21.16
N GLY A 255 6.29 14.43 20.80
CA GLY A 255 6.70 13.20 21.48
C GLY A 255 6.98 13.40 22.97
N GLU A 256 7.57 14.54 23.34
CA GLU A 256 7.77 14.89 24.76
C GLU A 256 6.41 15.10 25.46
N LYS A 257 5.46 15.79 24.81
CA LYS A 257 4.10 15.98 25.35
C LYS A 257 3.32 14.66 25.48
N LEU A 258 3.49 13.72 24.57
CA LEU A 258 2.87 12.39 24.67
C LEU A 258 3.41 11.57 25.83
N LYS A 259 4.73 11.62 26.08
CA LYS A 259 5.35 10.99 27.25
C LYS A 259 4.85 11.61 28.54
N GLU A 260 4.75 12.95 28.58
CA GLU A 260 4.22 13.69 29.73
C GLU A 260 2.74 13.28 30.00
N LEU A 261 1.87 13.29 28.99
CA LEU A 261 0.48 12.84 29.10
C LEU A 261 0.39 11.41 29.62
N SER A 262 1.15 10.47 29.04
CA SER A 262 1.19 9.07 29.48
C SER A 262 1.57 8.96 30.95
N SER A 263 2.62 9.68 31.40
CA SER A 263 3.07 9.68 32.78
C SER A 263 2.06 10.28 33.75
N GLN A 264 1.45 11.42 33.40
CA GLN A 264 0.48 12.13 34.24
C GLN A 264 -0.85 11.38 34.41
N THR A 265 -1.28 10.66 33.37
CA THR A 265 -2.57 9.96 33.35
C THR A 265 -2.45 8.47 33.67
N ASN A 266 -1.22 7.95 33.74
CA ASN A 266 -0.90 6.51 33.85
C ASN A 266 -1.56 5.67 32.72
N ILE A 267 -1.77 6.27 31.54
CA ILE A 267 -2.32 5.61 30.35
C ILE A 267 -1.13 5.24 29.42
N PRO A 268 -1.04 3.98 28.94
CA PRO A 268 0.08 3.55 28.14
C PRO A 268 0.17 4.29 26.79
N LEU A 269 1.41 4.66 26.43
CA LEU A 269 1.79 5.16 25.11
C LEU A 269 2.17 3.97 24.23
N LEU A 270 1.30 3.62 23.28
CA LEU A 270 1.54 2.61 22.27
C LEU A 270 2.28 3.24 21.09
N LEU A 271 3.47 2.72 20.82
CA LEU A 271 4.24 3.13 19.64
C LEU A 271 3.99 2.14 18.50
N VAL A 272 3.67 2.69 17.34
CA VAL A 272 3.57 1.95 16.09
C VAL A 272 4.68 2.39 15.13
N PRO A 273 5.27 1.48 14.34
CA PRO A 273 6.29 1.87 13.38
C PRO A 273 5.79 2.94 12.42
N SER A 274 6.63 3.92 12.09
CA SER A 274 6.27 4.93 11.08
C SER A 274 5.97 4.28 9.73
N PRO A 275 4.96 4.75 8.98
CA PRO A 275 4.72 4.29 7.61
C PRO A 275 5.95 4.47 6.72
N THR A 276 6.75 5.52 6.96
CA THR A 276 7.94 5.85 6.18
C THR A 276 9.19 5.07 6.58
N SER A 277 9.14 4.28 7.68
CA SER A 277 10.24 3.41 8.09
C SER A 277 10.50 2.29 7.06
N PRO A 278 11.73 1.75 6.97
CA PRO A 278 12.16 0.90 5.87
C PRO A 278 11.62 -0.54 5.90
N GLU A 279 10.95 -0.95 6.97
CA GLU A 279 10.40 -2.29 7.10
C GLU A 279 9.17 -2.49 6.21
N SER A 280 8.88 -3.74 5.83
CA SER A 280 7.63 -4.06 5.14
C SER A 280 6.41 -3.79 6.03
N THR A 281 5.27 -3.48 5.40
CA THR A 281 4.00 -3.28 6.12
C THR A 281 3.61 -4.54 6.91
N LEU A 282 3.90 -5.75 6.39
CA LEU A 282 3.73 -7.00 7.11
C LEU A 282 4.49 -7.01 8.45
N GLN A 283 5.76 -6.60 8.43
CA GLN A 283 6.58 -6.53 9.64
C GLN A 283 6.08 -5.46 10.61
N LYS A 284 5.66 -4.30 10.11
CA LYS A 284 5.07 -3.22 10.90
C LYS A 284 3.80 -3.68 11.62
N ILE A 285 2.89 -4.36 10.91
CA ILE A 285 1.65 -4.92 11.51
C ILE A 285 2.00 -5.92 12.63
N LYS A 286 2.99 -6.80 12.40
CA LYS A 286 3.46 -7.73 13.42
C LYS A 286 3.98 -7.01 14.66
N THR A 287 4.82 -5.99 14.49
CA THR A 287 5.37 -5.19 15.60
C THR A 287 4.25 -4.53 16.43
N VAL A 288 3.21 -3.99 15.78
CA VAL A 288 2.06 -3.40 16.49
C VAL A 288 1.35 -4.44 17.37
N VAL A 289 1.09 -5.64 16.83
CA VAL A 289 0.45 -6.73 17.59
C VAL A 289 1.30 -7.17 18.78
N ASP A 290 2.60 -7.33 18.57
CA ASP A 290 3.53 -7.72 19.63
C ASP A 290 3.58 -6.66 20.74
N SER A 291 3.63 -5.37 20.39
CA SER A 291 3.64 -4.23 21.35
C SER A 291 2.38 -4.18 22.21
N ILE A 292 1.20 -4.35 21.61
CA ILE A 292 -0.07 -4.35 22.35
C ILE A 292 -0.13 -5.56 23.31
N SER A 293 0.37 -6.70 22.88
CA SER A 293 0.39 -7.91 23.69
C SER A 293 1.27 -7.75 24.93
N GLN A 294 2.41 -7.04 24.81
CA GLN A 294 3.31 -6.75 25.93
C GLN A 294 2.71 -5.76 26.94
N ILE A 295 1.97 -4.74 26.49
CA ILE A 295 1.33 -3.77 27.38
C ILE A 295 0.26 -4.44 28.27
N ARG A 296 -0.31 -5.56 27.83
CA ARG A 296 -1.36 -6.28 28.52
C ARG A 296 -0.89 -7.45 29.39
N ALA A 297 0.34 -7.88 29.24
CA ALA A 297 0.95 -8.94 30.05
C ALA A 297 1.44 -8.38 31.40
#